data_fe016e72280e9b26e6c180a602e89496
#
_entry.id   fe016e72280e9b26e6c180a602e89496
#
_cell.length_a   1.000
_cell.length_b   1.000
_cell.length_c   1.000
_cell.angle_alpha   90.00
_cell.angle_beta   90.00
_cell.angle_gamma   90.00
#
_symmetry.space_group_name_H-M   'P 1'
#
loop_
_entity.id
_entity.type
_entity.pdbx_description
1 polymer ?
#
loop_
_entity_poly.entity_id
_entity_poly.type
_entity_poly.pdbx_seq_one_letter_code
_entity_poly.pdbx_strand_id
1 'polypeptide(L)'
;KDGINVSERDFFKKSMAESEYIYFSMPHIRNLFDQNENSYSWVMSMSRAVEVTSEGKATQAVLLINLNYMFFEELFSNVNLGNGGYIYLINDKGDIIWHPRQNEIYAGRFTENNKYAAGLKDGISVENIGGKKLTVNVRTIGYTGWKLVGVTPSAALGVDGIKFRFFVLFVADLFLFLLAMINAFISDKISNPIKSLDGSVREIESGNLDVEIVPSGSYEVEHLGKSIKNMLGRIKVLM
;
A
#
# COMPACT_ATOMS: atom_id res chain seq x y z
N LYS A 1 34.38 -37.54 26.45
CA LYS A 1 33.99 -36.21 25.89
C LYS A 1 33.76 -35.31 27.09
N ASP A 2 34.62 -34.36 27.30
CA ASP A 2 34.49 -33.37 28.37
C ASP A 2 33.14 -32.67 28.16
N GLY A 3 32.21 -32.91 29.06
CA GLY A 3 30.86 -32.41 28.94
C GLY A 3 30.85 -30.90 29.10
N ILE A 4 30.32 -30.21 28.12
CA ILE A 4 30.07 -28.74 28.23
C ILE A 4 29.13 -28.56 29.41
N ASN A 5 29.56 -27.79 30.42
CA ASN A 5 28.70 -27.44 31.53
C ASN A 5 27.65 -26.43 31.06
N VAL A 6 26.42 -26.90 30.83
CA VAL A 6 25.29 -26.07 30.38
C VAL A 6 24.51 -25.45 31.53
N SER A 7 24.74 -25.87 32.80
CA SER A 7 23.98 -25.45 33.95
C SER A 7 24.09 -23.93 34.25
N GLU A 8 25.19 -23.31 33.81
CA GLU A 8 25.43 -21.88 34.01
C GLU A 8 24.85 -21.01 32.89
N ARG A 9 24.41 -21.61 31.81
CA ARG A 9 23.86 -20.87 30.67
C ARG A 9 22.46 -20.33 30.96
N ASP A 10 22.18 -19.14 30.44
CA ASP A 10 20.92 -18.43 30.69
C ASP A 10 19.69 -19.23 30.30
N PHE A 11 19.73 -19.91 29.15
CA PHE A 11 18.61 -20.75 28.68
C PHE A 11 18.29 -21.87 29.67
N PHE A 12 19.31 -22.49 30.29
CA PHE A 12 19.14 -23.57 31.25
C PHE A 12 18.56 -23.02 32.55
N LYS A 13 19.20 -21.96 33.13
CA LYS A 13 18.77 -21.36 34.38
C LYS A 13 17.31 -20.84 34.30
N LYS A 14 16.97 -20.16 33.23
CA LYS A 14 15.64 -19.58 33.04
C LYS A 14 14.57 -20.65 32.82
N SER A 15 14.85 -21.68 32.00
CA SER A 15 13.92 -22.79 31.81
C SER A 15 13.70 -23.62 33.09
N MET A 16 14.72 -23.76 33.92
CA MET A 16 14.59 -24.48 35.20
C MET A 16 13.85 -23.62 36.24
N ALA A 17 14.00 -22.30 36.20
CA ALA A 17 13.31 -21.40 37.13
C ALA A 17 11.81 -21.30 36.81
N GLU A 18 11.44 -21.33 35.54
CA GLU A 18 10.07 -21.20 35.04
C GLU A 18 9.72 -22.39 34.16
N SER A 19 9.58 -23.60 34.77
CA SER A 19 9.42 -24.86 34.04
C SER A 19 8.16 -24.97 33.17
N GLU A 20 7.14 -24.19 33.46
CA GLU A 20 5.88 -24.19 32.70
C GLU A 20 5.97 -23.37 31.40
N TYR A 21 6.92 -22.44 31.30
CA TYR A 21 7.05 -21.53 30.19
C TYR A 21 8.17 -21.89 29.22
N ILE A 22 8.01 -21.48 27.98
CA ILE A 22 9.06 -21.60 26.98
C ILE A 22 9.90 -20.32 27.05
N TYR A 23 11.18 -20.46 27.30
CA TYR A 23 12.13 -19.36 27.24
C TYR A 23 12.68 -19.20 25.82
N PHE A 24 12.70 -17.96 25.33
CA PHE A 24 13.30 -17.59 24.05
C PHE A 24 14.55 -16.74 24.29
N SER A 25 15.68 -17.13 23.69
CA SER A 25 16.90 -16.36 23.75
C SER A 25 16.85 -15.19 22.76
N MET A 26 17.70 -14.19 22.97
CA MET A 26 18.00 -13.23 21.92
C MET A 26 18.76 -13.92 20.77
N PRO A 27 18.72 -13.37 19.54
CA PRO A 27 19.51 -13.87 18.45
C PRO A 27 21.02 -13.91 18.80
N HIS A 28 21.66 -15.05 18.54
CA HIS A 28 23.08 -15.27 18.84
C HIS A 28 23.69 -16.24 17.83
N ILE A 29 25.02 -16.26 17.78
CA ILE A 29 25.73 -17.20 16.93
C ILE A 29 25.69 -18.59 17.58
N ARG A 30 25.31 -19.59 16.79
CA ARG A 30 25.29 -21.00 17.23
C ARG A 30 26.71 -21.48 17.48
N ASN A 31 27.10 -21.74 18.73
CA ASN A 31 28.42 -22.22 19.11
C ASN A 31 28.41 -23.25 20.23
N LEU A 32 27.21 -23.76 20.64
CA LEU A 32 27.11 -24.63 21.81
C LEU A 32 27.64 -26.07 21.59
N PHE A 33 27.52 -26.58 20.35
CA PHE A 33 27.86 -27.98 20.03
C PHE A 33 28.62 -28.17 18.71
N ASP A 34 28.89 -27.10 17.97
CA ASP A 34 29.62 -27.18 16.69
C ASP A 34 31.12 -27.11 16.93
N GLN A 35 31.81 -28.24 16.70
CA GLN A 35 33.28 -28.28 16.61
C GLN A 35 33.79 -27.82 15.24
N ASN A 36 32.92 -27.53 14.28
CA ASN A 36 33.30 -27.02 12.97
C ASN A 36 33.31 -25.48 13.02
N GLU A 37 34.48 -24.91 13.12
CA GLU A 37 34.75 -23.47 13.20
C GLU A 37 34.28 -22.65 11.99
N ASN A 38 33.73 -23.27 10.94
CA ASN A 38 33.43 -22.61 9.67
C ASN A 38 31.94 -22.34 9.43
N SER A 39 31.04 -22.58 10.38
CA SER A 39 29.61 -22.40 10.20
C SER A 39 29.05 -21.42 11.24
N TYR A 40 29.25 -20.14 11.03
CA TYR A 40 28.61 -19.09 11.81
C TYR A 40 27.16 -18.90 11.34
N SER A 41 26.23 -19.63 11.93
CA SER A 41 24.80 -19.37 11.70
C SER A 41 24.18 -18.64 12.88
N TRP A 42 23.47 -17.56 12.60
CA TRP A 42 22.66 -16.89 13.58
C TRP A 42 21.43 -17.75 13.90
N VAL A 43 21.18 -17.93 15.18
CA VAL A 43 20.04 -18.71 15.68
C VAL A 43 19.36 -17.97 16.82
N MET A 44 18.10 -18.30 17.03
CA MET A 44 17.36 -18.00 18.24
C MET A 44 17.04 -19.34 18.92
N SER A 45 17.37 -19.48 20.19
CA SER A 45 17.12 -20.70 20.93
C SER A 45 15.81 -20.62 21.71
N MET A 46 15.01 -21.65 21.58
CA MET A 46 13.82 -21.91 22.36
C MET A 46 14.13 -23.04 23.35
N SER A 47 13.87 -22.83 24.63
CA SER A 47 14.16 -23.85 25.64
C SER A 47 13.01 -23.99 26.64
N ARG A 48 12.82 -25.22 27.14
CA ARG A 48 11.82 -25.56 28.14
C ARG A 48 12.31 -26.69 29.03
N ALA A 49 12.02 -26.62 30.33
CA ALA A 49 12.22 -27.76 31.22
C ALA A 49 11.21 -28.87 30.91
N VAL A 50 11.68 -30.08 30.87
CA VAL A 50 10.89 -31.31 30.65
C VAL A 50 11.29 -32.36 31.68
N GLU A 51 10.35 -33.19 32.09
CA GLU A 51 10.62 -34.33 32.94
C GLU A 51 10.90 -35.55 32.06
N VAL A 52 12.03 -36.18 32.25
CA VAL A 52 12.45 -37.38 31.53
C VAL A 52 12.57 -38.51 32.50
N THR A 53 11.86 -39.61 32.27
CA THR A 53 11.99 -40.83 33.07
C THR A 53 12.97 -41.78 32.40
N SER A 54 14.10 -42.07 33.06
CA SER A 54 15.06 -43.05 32.64
C SER A 54 15.26 -44.07 33.75
N GLU A 55 15.16 -45.35 33.42
CA GLU A 55 15.32 -46.46 34.36
C GLU A 55 14.42 -46.37 35.62
N GLY A 56 13.19 -45.83 35.45
CA GLY A 56 12.24 -45.66 36.55
C GLY A 56 12.52 -44.45 37.48
N LYS A 57 13.54 -43.64 37.17
CA LYS A 57 13.86 -42.40 37.91
C LYS A 57 13.51 -41.16 37.08
N ALA A 58 12.66 -40.32 37.64
CA ALA A 58 12.33 -39.05 37.05
C ALA A 58 13.48 -38.04 37.22
N THR A 59 13.89 -37.43 36.15
CA THR A 59 14.96 -36.41 36.14
C THR A 59 14.52 -35.21 35.31
N GLN A 60 14.75 -34.01 35.81
CA GLN A 60 14.52 -32.79 35.04
C GLN A 60 15.63 -32.58 34.00
N ALA A 61 15.20 -32.30 32.79
CA ALA A 61 16.08 -31.99 31.67
C ALA A 61 15.57 -30.69 30.98
N VAL A 62 16.41 -30.08 30.15
CA VAL A 62 16.02 -28.93 29.35
C VAL A 62 16.06 -29.29 27.88
N LEU A 63 14.91 -29.21 27.23
CA LEU A 63 14.82 -29.32 25.77
C LEU A 63 15.25 -27.98 25.17
N LEU A 64 16.24 -28.01 24.27
CA LEU A 64 16.74 -26.84 23.54
C LEU A 64 16.53 -27.03 22.06
N ILE A 65 15.87 -26.09 21.42
CA ILE A 65 15.63 -26.05 19.96
C ILE A 65 16.24 -24.74 19.43
N ASN A 66 17.15 -24.85 18.46
CA ASN A 66 17.70 -23.70 17.78
C ASN A 66 16.96 -23.44 16.48
N LEU A 67 16.30 -22.28 16.39
CA LEU A 67 15.65 -21.79 15.19
C LEU A 67 16.66 -21.02 14.35
N ASN A 68 16.75 -21.34 13.06
CA ASN A 68 17.58 -20.58 12.14
C ASN A 68 17.01 -19.16 12.01
N TYR A 69 17.87 -18.14 12.17
CA TYR A 69 17.47 -16.75 12.04
C TYR A 69 16.92 -16.41 10.65
N MET A 70 17.36 -17.11 9.59
CA MET A 70 16.82 -16.96 8.24
C MET A 70 15.32 -17.31 8.13
N PHE A 71 14.77 -18.05 9.07
CA PHE A 71 13.33 -18.30 9.12
C PHE A 71 12.51 -16.99 9.24
N PHE A 72 13.01 -16.05 10.02
CA PHE A 72 12.35 -14.73 10.13
C PHE A 72 12.49 -13.92 8.83
N GLU A 73 13.63 -14.03 8.15
CA GLU A 73 13.82 -13.40 6.84
C GLU A 73 12.79 -13.91 5.83
N GLU A 74 12.63 -15.23 5.71
CA GLU A 74 11.66 -15.85 4.83
C GLU A 74 10.20 -15.47 5.19
N LEU A 75 9.89 -15.46 6.49
CA LEU A 75 8.55 -15.13 6.99
C LEU A 75 8.15 -13.67 6.69
N PHE A 76 9.08 -12.75 6.82
CA PHE A 76 8.81 -11.31 6.74
C PHE A 76 9.23 -10.64 5.43
N SER A 77 10.02 -11.30 4.57
CA SER A 77 10.48 -10.75 3.29
C SER A 77 9.34 -10.37 2.33
N ASN A 78 8.22 -11.07 2.41
CA ASN A 78 7.05 -10.85 1.56
C ASN A 78 6.09 -9.77 2.08
N VAL A 79 6.36 -9.19 3.25
CA VAL A 79 5.50 -8.14 3.82
C VAL A 79 5.84 -6.80 3.18
N ASN A 80 4.93 -6.28 2.36
CA ASN A 80 5.06 -4.99 1.72
C ASN A 80 4.10 -3.98 2.36
N LEU A 81 4.64 -2.99 3.05
CA LEU A 81 3.90 -1.88 3.65
C LEU A 81 3.90 -0.60 2.80
N GLY A 82 4.22 -0.73 1.51
CA GLY A 82 4.34 0.42 0.60
C GLY A 82 5.72 1.09 0.66
N ASN A 83 5.87 2.22 -0.05
CA ASN A 83 7.16 2.90 -0.24
C ASN A 83 7.86 3.26 1.07
N GLY A 84 8.95 2.56 1.37
CA GLY A 84 9.77 2.80 2.56
C GLY A 84 9.19 2.28 3.87
N GLY A 85 8.08 1.51 3.81
CA GLY A 85 7.54 0.82 4.96
C GLY A 85 8.28 -0.50 5.23
N TYR A 86 8.41 -0.88 6.49
CA TYR A 86 9.02 -2.13 6.93
C TYR A 86 8.41 -2.61 8.24
N ILE A 87 8.66 -3.86 8.57
CA ILE A 87 8.30 -4.45 9.87
C ILE A 87 9.55 -4.87 10.61
N TYR A 88 9.46 -4.96 11.91
CA TYR A 88 10.48 -5.54 12.77
C TYR A 88 9.86 -6.14 14.03
N LEU A 89 10.60 -6.99 14.72
CA LEU A 89 10.17 -7.74 15.90
C LEU A 89 11.05 -7.37 17.09
N ILE A 90 10.42 -7.05 18.22
CA ILE A 90 11.08 -6.71 19.47
C ILE A 90 10.53 -7.56 20.63
N ASN A 91 11.31 -7.70 21.69
CA ASN A 91 10.82 -8.25 22.95
C ASN A 91 10.08 -7.19 23.78
N ASP A 92 9.57 -7.59 24.94
CA ASP A 92 8.87 -6.72 25.89
C ASP A 92 9.76 -5.55 26.41
N LYS A 93 11.08 -5.76 26.45
CA LYS A 93 12.08 -4.74 26.82
C LYS A 93 12.50 -3.84 25.67
N GLY A 94 11.97 -4.10 24.48
CA GLY A 94 12.31 -3.38 23.27
C GLY A 94 13.65 -3.77 22.65
N ASP A 95 14.23 -4.92 22.99
CA ASP A 95 15.42 -5.41 22.29
C ASP A 95 14.99 -6.04 20.96
N ILE A 96 15.77 -5.78 19.91
CA ILE A 96 15.43 -6.22 18.56
C ILE A 96 15.68 -7.72 18.42
N ILE A 97 14.63 -8.46 18.10
CA ILE A 97 14.68 -9.89 17.78
C ILE A 97 14.97 -10.09 16.30
N TRP A 98 14.27 -9.34 15.44
CA TRP A 98 14.48 -9.34 14.01
C TRP A 98 14.24 -7.95 13.41
N HIS A 99 15.07 -7.58 12.44
CA HIS A 99 14.93 -6.33 11.71
C HIS A 99 15.47 -6.48 10.28
N PRO A 100 14.79 -5.97 9.23
CA PRO A 100 15.26 -6.12 7.84
C PRO A 100 16.59 -5.43 7.58
N ARG A 101 16.96 -4.46 8.41
CA ARG A 101 18.24 -3.74 8.35
C ARG A 101 19.19 -4.10 9.49
N GLN A 102 19.14 -5.35 9.97
CA GLN A 102 19.89 -5.81 11.12
C GLN A 102 21.40 -5.56 10.97
N ASN A 103 21.95 -5.81 9.77
CA ASN A 103 23.36 -5.58 9.47
C ASN A 103 23.78 -4.10 9.59
N GLU A 104 22.89 -3.18 9.24
CA GLU A 104 23.14 -1.74 9.37
C GLU A 104 23.07 -1.29 10.83
N ILE A 105 22.19 -1.89 11.62
CA ILE A 105 22.09 -1.65 13.07
C ILE A 105 23.36 -2.10 13.76
N TYR A 106 23.85 -3.31 13.49
CA TYR A 106 25.11 -3.81 14.05
C TYR A 106 26.32 -3.00 13.62
N ALA A 107 26.31 -2.48 12.39
CA ALA A 107 27.38 -1.60 11.91
C ALA A 107 27.27 -0.15 12.41
N GLY A 108 26.25 0.18 13.24
CA GLY A 108 26.02 1.54 13.73
C GLY A 108 25.58 2.55 12.67
N ARG A 109 25.21 2.07 11.46
CA ARG A 109 24.78 2.92 10.35
C ARG A 109 23.29 3.25 10.35
N PHE A 110 22.51 2.52 11.14
CA PHE A 110 21.07 2.74 11.33
C PHE A 110 20.72 2.56 12.80
N THR A 111 19.86 3.45 13.31
CA THR A 111 19.32 3.37 14.68
C THR A 111 17.81 3.28 14.59
N GLU A 112 17.22 2.26 15.22
CA GLU A 112 15.77 2.10 15.32
C GLU A 112 15.25 2.62 16.65
N ASN A 113 14.02 3.12 16.68
CA ASN A 113 13.37 3.59 17.91
C ASN A 113 12.62 2.46 18.65
N ASN A 114 13.26 1.31 18.73
CA ASN A 114 12.71 0.06 19.28
C ASN A 114 12.27 0.20 20.75
N LYS A 115 13.00 0.96 21.57
CA LYS A 115 12.63 1.21 22.98
C LYS A 115 11.36 2.05 23.08
N TYR A 116 11.18 3.04 22.22
CA TYR A 116 9.96 3.82 22.15
C TYR A 116 8.77 2.96 21.72
N ALA A 117 8.94 2.17 20.66
CA ALA A 117 7.91 1.25 20.16
C ALA A 117 7.48 0.20 21.20
N ALA A 118 8.39 -0.25 22.07
CA ALA A 118 8.07 -1.17 23.14
C ALA A 118 7.07 -0.57 24.17
N GLY A 119 7.10 0.74 24.37
CA GLY A 119 6.15 1.46 25.25
C GLY A 119 4.77 1.72 24.64
N LEU A 120 4.62 1.56 23.33
CA LEU A 120 3.33 1.78 22.66
C LEU A 120 2.35 0.63 22.95
N LYS A 121 1.06 1.00 23.04
CA LYS A 121 -0.03 0.01 23.10
C LYS A 121 -0.30 -0.57 21.72
N ASP A 122 -0.94 -1.75 21.69
CA ASP A 122 -1.42 -2.36 20.45
C ASP A 122 -2.37 -1.43 19.70
N GLY A 123 -2.15 -1.28 18.41
CA GLY A 123 -2.94 -0.42 17.55
C GLY A 123 -2.09 0.34 16.54
N ILE A 124 -2.73 1.30 15.90
CA ILE A 124 -2.11 2.18 14.91
C ILE A 124 -2.02 3.59 15.51
N SER A 125 -0.84 4.16 15.49
CA SER A 125 -0.58 5.54 15.90
C SER A 125 0.22 6.29 14.85
N VAL A 126 0.14 7.61 14.88
CA VAL A 126 0.97 8.48 14.03
C VAL A 126 1.98 9.17 14.94
N GLU A 127 3.23 8.84 14.75
CA GLU A 127 4.33 9.29 15.59
C GLU A 127 5.26 10.24 14.84
N ASN A 128 5.85 11.19 15.55
CA ASN A 128 6.88 12.06 14.99
C ASN A 128 8.26 11.58 15.48
N ILE A 129 8.96 10.82 14.64
CA ILE A 129 10.24 10.22 14.97
C ILE A 129 11.32 10.84 14.11
N GLY A 130 12.30 11.48 14.73
CA GLY A 130 13.39 12.14 14.01
C GLY A 130 12.94 13.22 13.01
N GLY A 131 11.85 13.96 13.33
CA GLY A 131 11.28 14.98 12.46
C GLY A 131 10.45 14.46 11.28
N LYS A 132 10.24 13.14 11.21
CA LYS A 132 9.39 12.50 10.19
C LYS A 132 8.11 11.96 10.82
N LYS A 133 6.99 12.24 10.19
CA LYS A 133 5.71 11.61 10.56
C LYS A 133 5.69 10.18 10.05
N LEU A 134 5.61 9.22 10.97
CA LEU A 134 5.53 7.79 10.70
C LEU A 134 4.21 7.25 11.23
N THR A 135 3.57 6.40 10.47
CA THR A 135 2.48 5.56 10.96
C THR A 135 3.09 4.30 11.54
N VAL A 136 2.88 4.09 12.82
CA VAL A 136 3.41 2.94 13.56
C VAL A 136 2.23 2.04 13.94
N ASN A 137 2.31 0.77 13.55
CA ASN A 137 1.34 -0.25 13.92
C ASN A 137 2.02 -1.27 14.83
N VAL A 138 1.54 -1.42 16.05
CA VAL A 138 2.09 -2.34 17.04
C VAL A 138 1.08 -3.45 17.31
N ARG A 139 1.56 -4.69 17.34
CA ARG A 139 0.80 -5.88 17.73
C ARG A 139 1.61 -6.76 18.65
N THR A 140 1.08 -7.01 19.83
CA THR A 140 1.68 -7.94 20.80
C THR A 140 1.31 -9.37 20.45
N ILE A 141 2.34 -10.23 20.40
CA ILE A 141 2.18 -11.67 20.20
C ILE A 141 1.91 -12.29 21.56
N GLY A 142 0.67 -12.71 21.80
CA GLY A 142 0.15 -13.05 23.11
C GLY A 142 0.91 -14.13 23.89
N TYR A 143 1.61 -15.04 23.20
CA TYR A 143 2.34 -16.13 23.86
C TYR A 143 3.75 -15.74 24.32
N THR A 144 4.43 -14.87 23.58
CA THR A 144 5.82 -14.46 23.86
C THR A 144 5.94 -13.10 24.48
N GLY A 145 4.88 -12.28 24.44
CA GLY A 145 4.92 -10.87 24.79
C GLY A 145 5.72 -10.03 23.80
N TRP A 146 6.19 -10.62 22.70
CA TRP A 146 6.89 -9.88 21.66
C TRP A 146 5.96 -8.94 20.91
N LYS A 147 6.52 -7.87 20.39
CA LYS A 147 5.76 -6.91 19.60
C LYS A 147 6.24 -6.92 18.15
N LEU A 148 5.31 -7.16 17.25
CA LEU A 148 5.49 -6.92 15.82
C LEU A 148 5.18 -5.46 15.56
N VAL A 149 6.15 -4.73 15.03
CA VAL A 149 6.04 -3.30 14.77
C VAL A 149 6.15 -3.05 13.28
N GLY A 150 5.10 -2.49 12.69
CA GLY A 150 5.09 -2.01 11.31
C GLY A 150 5.28 -0.50 11.27
N VAL A 151 6.21 -0.03 10.47
CA VAL A 151 6.51 1.40 10.31
C VAL A 151 6.31 1.78 8.86
N THR A 152 5.52 2.83 8.63
CA THR A 152 5.28 3.37 7.28
C THR A 152 5.40 4.89 7.32
N PRO A 153 6.16 5.51 6.40
CA PRO A 153 6.20 6.96 6.29
C PRO A 153 4.80 7.52 6.00
N SER A 154 4.27 8.38 6.87
CA SER A 154 2.93 8.98 6.68
C SER A 154 2.86 9.84 5.41
N ALA A 155 3.98 10.37 4.94
CA ALA A 155 4.08 11.11 3.68
C ALA A 155 3.84 10.20 2.46
N ALA A 156 4.12 8.90 2.54
CA ALA A 156 3.86 7.96 1.45
C ALA A 156 2.35 7.77 1.17
N LEU A 157 1.52 7.92 2.19
CA LEU A 157 0.06 7.86 2.06
C LEU A 157 -0.54 9.20 1.57
N GLY A 158 0.15 10.33 1.78
CA GLY A 158 -0.36 11.66 1.45
C GLY A 158 -0.02 12.14 0.04
N VAL A 159 1.16 11.85 -0.46
CA VAL A 159 1.63 12.39 -1.77
C VAL A 159 0.94 11.70 -2.94
N ASP A 160 0.70 10.42 -2.85
CA ASP A 160 -0.01 9.66 -3.90
C ASP A 160 -1.50 10.03 -3.92
N GLY A 161 -2.12 10.26 -2.77
CA GLY A 161 -3.51 10.74 -2.67
C GLY A 161 -3.70 12.14 -3.27
N ILE A 162 -2.73 13.06 -3.10
CA ILE A 162 -2.78 14.40 -3.67
C ILE A 162 -2.61 14.34 -5.20
N LYS A 163 -1.64 13.59 -5.71
CA LYS A 163 -1.45 13.40 -7.16
C LYS A 163 -2.66 12.75 -7.82
N PHE A 164 -3.23 11.75 -7.18
CA PHE A 164 -4.46 11.08 -7.66
C PHE A 164 -5.64 12.06 -7.70
N ARG A 165 -5.82 12.91 -6.69
CA ARG A 165 -6.86 13.94 -6.66
C ARG A 165 -6.71 14.94 -7.80
N PHE A 166 -5.52 15.44 -8.05
CA PHE A 166 -5.26 16.33 -9.19
C PHE A 166 -5.45 15.64 -10.53
N PHE A 167 -5.06 14.38 -10.65
CA PHE A 167 -5.31 13.58 -11.85
C PHE A 167 -6.81 13.45 -12.14
N VAL A 168 -7.64 13.13 -11.13
CA VAL A 168 -9.09 13.03 -11.28
C VAL A 168 -9.71 14.37 -11.69
N LEU A 169 -9.28 15.48 -11.08
CA LEU A 169 -9.75 16.83 -11.46
C LEU A 169 -9.37 17.15 -12.91
N PHE A 170 -8.13 16.89 -13.31
CA PHE A 170 -7.69 17.10 -14.67
C PHE A 170 -8.50 16.32 -15.70
N VAL A 171 -8.79 15.05 -15.43
CA VAL A 171 -9.64 14.22 -16.31
C VAL A 171 -11.06 14.76 -16.39
N ALA A 172 -11.62 15.22 -15.26
CA ALA A 172 -12.96 15.82 -15.22
C ALA A 172 -13.01 17.13 -16.05
N ASP A 173 -12.03 18.02 -15.90
CA ASP A 173 -11.93 19.26 -16.68
C ASP A 173 -11.78 18.99 -18.17
N LEU A 174 -10.94 18.01 -18.53
CA LEU A 174 -10.77 17.62 -19.93
C LEU A 174 -12.09 17.11 -20.53
N PHE A 175 -12.84 16.32 -19.77
CA PHE A 175 -14.14 15.81 -20.19
C PHE A 175 -15.18 16.94 -20.40
N LEU A 176 -15.24 17.90 -19.46
CA LEU A 176 -16.11 19.06 -19.59
C LEU A 176 -15.74 19.93 -20.80
N PHE A 177 -14.46 20.13 -21.05
CA PHE A 177 -13.97 20.84 -22.23
C PHE A 177 -14.39 20.16 -23.54
N LEU A 178 -14.25 18.83 -23.63
CA LEU A 178 -14.70 18.06 -24.78
C LEU A 178 -16.21 18.17 -25.01
N LEU A 179 -17.01 18.10 -23.93
CA LEU A 179 -18.46 18.30 -24.01
C LEU A 179 -18.82 19.70 -24.52
N ALA A 180 -18.13 20.73 -24.06
CA ALA A 180 -18.34 22.10 -24.53
C ALA A 180 -17.99 22.26 -26.03
N MET A 181 -16.88 21.66 -26.49
CA MET A 181 -16.52 21.64 -27.91
C MET A 181 -17.57 20.94 -28.77
N ILE A 182 -18.07 19.77 -28.34
CA ILE A 182 -19.11 19.02 -29.04
C ILE A 182 -20.38 19.86 -29.13
N ASN A 183 -20.81 20.50 -28.03
CA ASN A 183 -21.97 21.36 -28.02
C ASN A 183 -21.83 22.57 -28.98
N ALA A 184 -20.68 23.22 -28.99
CA ALA A 184 -20.39 24.31 -29.92
C ALA A 184 -20.47 23.84 -31.38
N PHE A 185 -19.86 22.68 -31.68
CA PHE A 185 -19.89 22.10 -33.02
C PHE A 185 -21.32 21.75 -33.48
N ILE A 186 -22.12 21.12 -32.62
CA ILE A 186 -23.52 20.81 -32.93
C ILE A 186 -24.34 22.10 -33.13
N SER A 187 -24.12 23.10 -32.28
CA SER A 187 -24.82 24.38 -32.41
C SER A 187 -24.54 25.04 -33.76
N ASP A 188 -23.27 25.13 -34.15
CA ASP A 188 -22.87 25.85 -35.36
C ASP A 188 -23.20 25.09 -36.66
N LYS A 189 -23.10 23.79 -36.64
CA LYS A 189 -23.26 22.96 -37.85
C LYS A 189 -24.67 22.39 -38.06
N ILE A 190 -25.46 22.32 -37.00
CA ILE A 190 -26.79 21.70 -37.04
C ILE A 190 -27.86 22.66 -36.53
N SER A 191 -27.79 23.09 -35.25
CA SER A 191 -28.89 23.79 -34.62
C SER A 191 -29.16 25.17 -35.21
N ASN A 192 -28.12 26.00 -35.43
CA ASN A 192 -28.26 27.34 -35.97
C ASN A 192 -28.74 27.35 -37.45
N PRO A 193 -28.18 26.53 -38.35
CA PRO A 193 -28.69 26.41 -39.72
C PRO A 193 -30.13 25.93 -39.81
N ILE A 194 -30.54 24.97 -38.99
CA ILE A 194 -31.94 24.50 -38.96
C ILE A 194 -32.91 25.61 -38.52
N LYS A 195 -32.53 26.35 -37.45
CA LYS A 195 -33.35 27.53 -37.00
C LYS A 195 -33.47 28.59 -38.07
N SER A 196 -32.39 28.86 -38.83
CA SER A 196 -32.43 29.79 -39.95
C SER A 196 -33.34 29.31 -41.07
N LEU A 197 -33.31 28.03 -41.41
CA LEU A 197 -34.23 27.44 -42.40
C LEU A 197 -35.67 27.48 -41.94
N ASP A 198 -35.97 27.17 -40.68
CA ASP A 198 -37.33 27.26 -40.10
C ASP A 198 -37.87 28.70 -40.19
N GLY A 199 -37.05 29.67 -39.84
CA GLY A 199 -37.39 31.11 -40.02
C GLY A 199 -37.74 31.46 -41.44
N SER A 200 -36.91 31.05 -42.41
CA SER A 200 -37.16 31.30 -43.82
C SER A 200 -38.42 30.62 -44.33
N VAL A 201 -38.74 29.42 -43.87
CA VAL A 201 -39.97 28.70 -44.25
C VAL A 201 -41.19 29.44 -43.70
N ARG A 202 -41.16 29.93 -42.47
CA ARG A 202 -42.29 30.71 -41.89
C ARG A 202 -42.53 32.02 -42.64
N GLU A 203 -41.48 32.70 -43.10
CA GLU A 203 -41.65 33.86 -43.93
C GLU A 203 -42.33 33.54 -45.27
N ILE A 204 -41.93 32.42 -45.90
CA ILE A 204 -42.60 31.93 -47.13
C ILE A 204 -44.07 31.60 -46.88
N GLU A 205 -44.41 30.95 -45.76
CA GLU A 205 -45.78 30.65 -45.37
C GLU A 205 -46.64 31.91 -45.16
N SER A 206 -46.02 32.98 -44.68
CA SER A 206 -46.70 34.29 -44.53
C SER A 206 -46.88 35.07 -45.83
N GLY A 207 -46.43 34.49 -46.96
CA GLY A 207 -46.58 35.08 -48.29
C GLY A 207 -45.39 35.90 -48.77
N ASN A 208 -44.31 36.01 -47.98
CA ASN A 208 -43.08 36.64 -48.39
C ASN A 208 -42.21 35.67 -49.18
N LEU A 209 -42.31 35.71 -50.51
CA LEU A 209 -41.54 34.83 -51.38
C LEU A 209 -40.12 35.40 -51.72
N ASP A 210 -39.81 36.60 -51.27
CA ASP A 210 -38.50 37.23 -51.53
C ASP A 210 -37.43 36.92 -50.46
N VAL A 211 -37.67 35.87 -49.69
CA VAL A 211 -36.72 35.40 -48.68
C VAL A 211 -35.47 34.80 -49.33
N GLU A 212 -34.29 35.24 -48.88
CA GLU A 212 -33.03 34.63 -49.29
C GLU A 212 -32.70 33.41 -48.43
N ILE A 213 -32.73 32.21 -49.03
CA ILE A 213 -32.32 31.00 -48.38
C ILE A 213 -30.82 30.76 -48.66
N VAL A 214 -30.00 30.82 -47.57
CA VAL A 214 -28.55 30.55 -47.62
C VAL A 214 -28.32 29.12 -47.04
N PRO A 215 -28.13 28.11 -47.91
CA PRO A 215 -27.89 26.76 -47.40
C PRO A 215 -26.55 26.71 -46.67
N SER A 216 -26.57 26.26 -45.40
CA SER A 216 -25.37 26.17 -44.56
C SER A 216 -25.51 25.05 -43.54
N GLY A 217 -24.43 24.62 -42.89
CA GLY A 217 -24.45 23.58 -41.86
C GLY A 217 -23.80 22.26 -42.26
N SER A 218 -24.30 21.14 -41.72
CA SER A 218 -23.85 19.81 -42.13
C SER A 218 -24.35 19.50 -43.57
N TYR A 219 -23.77 18.49 -44.20
CA TYR A 219 -24.14 18.09 -45.56
C TYR A 219 -25.66 17.88 -45.71
N GLU A 220 -26.30 17.21 -44.75
CA GLU A 220 -27.73 16.94 -44.77
C GLU A 220 -28.56 18.24 -44.64
N VAL A 221 -28.15 19.14 -43.79
CA VAL A 221 -28.84 20.44 -43.57
C VAL A 221 -28.65 21.36 -44.77
N GLU A 222 -27.46 21.39 -45.34
CA GLU A 222 -27.18 22.15 -46.58
C GLU A 222 -28.00 21.62 -47.75
N HIS A 223 -28.09 20.29 -47.90
CA HIS A 223 -28.92 19.64 -48.95
C HIS A 223 -30.41 19.99 -48.78
N LEU A 224 -30.90 19.95 -47.53
CA LEU A 224 -32.28 20.37 -47.22
C LEU A 224 -32.52 21.84 -47.61
N GLY A 225 -31.60 22.73 -47.24
CA GLY A 225 -31.68 24.16 -47.62
C GLY A 225 -31.71 24.37 -49.13
N LYS A 226 -30.87 23.64 -49.90
CA LYS A 226 -30.90 23.69 -51.38
C LYS A 226 -32.22 23.19 -51.94
N SER A 227 -32.80 22.16 -51.34
CA SER A 227 -34.10 21.62 -51.80
C SER A 227 -35.24 22.61 -51.58
N ILE A 228 -35.28 23.31 -50.42
CA ILE A 228 -36.27 24.34 -50.11
C ILE A 228 -36.08 25.53 -51.05
N LYS A 229 -34.85 25.99 -51.32
CA LYS A 229 -34.54 27.07 -52.28
C LYS A 229 -35.04 26.75 -53.66
N ASN A 230 -34.81 25.53 -54.14
CA ASN A 230 -35.30 25.10 -55.47
C ASN A 230 -36.83 25.04 -55.54
N MET A 231 -37.48 24.60 -54.46
CA MET A 231 -38.96 24.61 -54.37
C MET A 231 -39.50 26.05 -54.46
N LEU A 232 -38.92 26.95 -53.69
CA LEU A 232 -39.31 28.38 -53.72
C LEU A 232 -39.13 28.99 -55.08
N GLY A 233 -38.04 28.68 -55.81
CA GLY A 233 -37.81 29.13 -57.18
C GLY A 233 -38.88 28.65 -58.15
N ARG A 234 -39.36 27.42 -58.00
CA ARG A 234 -40.48 26.89 -58.81
C ARG A 234 -41.80 27.57 -58.51
N ILE A 235 -42.09 27.88 -57.23
CA ILE A 235 -43.29 28.57 -56.86
C ILE A 235 -43.33 29.98 -57.47
N LYS A 236 -42.19 30.72 -57.39
CA LYS A 236 -42.09 32.06 -57.99
C LYS A 236 -42.34 32.09 -59.52
N VAL A 237 -42.04 31.04 -60.24
CA VAL A 237 -42.24 30.95 -61.71
C VAL A 237 -43.72 30.63 -62.06
N LEU A 238 -44.45 30.03 -61.12
CA LEU A 238 -45.84 29.63 -61.33
C LEU A 238 -46.90 30.70 -60.94
N MET A 239 -46.44 31.69 -60.22
CA MET A 239 -47.26 32.87 -59.86
C MET A 239 -46.97 34.03 -60.78
#